data_4d348e331aba74c1173c1e44f9c6165c
#
_entry.id   4d348e331aba74c1173c1e44f9c6165c
#
_cell.length_a   1.000
_cell.length_b   1.000
_cell.length_c   1.000
_cell.angle_alpha   90.00
_cell.angle_beta   90.00
_cell.angle_gamma   90.00
#
_symmetry.space_group_name_H-M   'P 1'
#
loop_
_entity.id
_entity.type
_entity.pdbx_description
1 polymer ?
#
loop_
_entity_poly.entity_id
_entity_poly.type
_entity_poly.pdbx_seq_one_letter_code
_entity_poly.pdbx_strand_id
1 'polypeptide(L)'
;EDSLKNSLSVLRHELIAQHLEQTKQLNNSKFISEQVMNQLKEIGEHSAQVSLMLYSQKTDNIFDLTYACQEATELWKDFQSKSRPFHDLITQSKEEIARYDSLINVLSTMYTFGMTDKMKTDRNVCLTLAVSIRRMLQERNDSYQEYIQYYQYNQQQLQSLDTYAQKRYEEIQTSIFTNSGENYFKFLRNAPTLISQMSSN
;
A
#
# COMPACT_ATOMS: atom_id res chain seq x y z
N GLU A 1 32.72 -36.29 -0.61
CA GLU A 1 31.59 -37.08 -1.14
C GLU A 1 30.41 -37.13 -0.15
N ASP A 2 30.67 -37.50 1.10
CA ASP A 2 29.65 -37.55 2.17
C ASP A 2 29.06 -36.16 2.49
N SER A 3 29.82 -35.09 2.42
CA SER A 3 29.39 -33.74 2.66
C SER A 3 28.35 -33.26 1.63
N LEU A 4 28.58 -33.53 0.35
CA LEU A 4 27.63 -33.18 -0.72
C LEU A 4 26.35 -34.00 -0.65
N LYS A 5 26.44 -35.29 -0.34
CA LYS A 5 25.30 -36.17 -0.13
C LYS A 5 24.40 -35.68 1.01
N ASN A 6 25.00 -35.30 2.14
CA ASN A 6 24.28 -34.75 3.29
C ASN A 6 23.66 -33.39 2.95
N SER A 7 24.40 -32.52 2.26
CA SER A 7 23.90 -31.21 1.84
C SER A 7 22.69 -31.30 0.91
N LEU A 8 22.69 -32.19 -0.07
CA LEU A 8 21.57 -32.43 -0.97
C LEU A 8 20.36 -33.02 -0.24
N SER A 9 20.58 -33.93 0.70
CA SER A 9 19.50 -34.51 1.52
C SER A 9 18.84 -33.46 2.41
N VAL A 10 19.64 -32.65 3.08
CA VAL A 10 19.14 -31.55 3.94
C VAL A 10 18.38 -30.51 3.11
N LEU A 11 18.94 -30.11 1.96
CA LEU A 11 18.32 -29.15 1.05
C LEU A 11 16.96 -29.68 0.55
N ARG A 12 16.87 -30.96 0.19
CA ARG A 12 15.60 -31.59 -0.20
C ARG A 12 14.53 -31.45 0.88
N HIS A 13 14.87 -31.73 2.14
CA HIS A 13 13.92 -31.58 3.27
C HIS A 13 13.48 -30.13 3.47
N GLU A 14 14.42 -29.20 3.38
CA GLU A 14 14.11 -27.76 3.50
C GLU A 14 13.21 -27.29 2.34
N LEU A 15 13.48 -27.70 1.11
CA LEU A 15 12.67 -27.33 -0.06
C LEU A 15 11.28 -27.93 -0.02
N ILE A 16 11.10 -29.16 0.50
CA ILE A 16 9.78 -29.76 0.71
C ILE A 16 8.96 -28.90 1.70
N ALA A 17 9.56 -28.50 2.81
CA ALA A 17 8.90 -27.64 3.79
C ALA A 17 8.57 -26.26 3.20
N GLN A 18 9.50 -25.66 2.46
CA GLN A 18 9.27 -24.37 1.80
C GLN A 18 8.21 -24.45 0.69
N HIS A 19 8.17 -25.51 -0.08
CA HIS A 19 7.14 -25.72 -1.08
C HIS A 19 5.74 -25.76 -0.47
N LEU A 20 5.59 -26.47 0.66
CA LEU A 20 4.33 -26.53 1.40
C LEU A 20 3.93 -25.14 1.91
N GLU A 21 4.86 -24.40 2.50
CA GLU A 21 4.63 -23.06 3.01
C GLU A 21 4.24 -22.08 1.91
N GLN A 22 4.96 -22.09 0.78
CA GLN A 22 4.66 -21.22 -0.35
C GLN A 22 3.31 -21.55 -0.99
N THR A 23 2.90 -22.80 -1.02
CA THR A 23 1.56 -23.21 -1.47
C THR A 23 0.47 -22.61 -0.60
N LYS A 24 0.64 -22.62 0.72
CA LYS A 24 -0.29 -21.99 1.66
C LYS A 24 -0.33 -20.48 1.47
N GLN A 25 0.83 -19.84 1.34
CA GLN A 25 0.92 -18.40 1.14
C GLN A 25 0.32 -17.94 -0.19
N LEU A 26 0.48 -18.72 -1.27
CA LEU A 26 -0.15 -18.43 -2.56
C LEU A 26 -1.68 -18.47 -2.45
N ASN A 27 -2.24 -19.46 -1.76
CA ASN A 27 -3.68 -19.56 -1.54
C ASN A 27 -4.20 -18.40 -0.68
N ASN A 28 -3.47 -18.02 0.36
CA ASN A 28 -3.83 -16.88 1.20
C ASN A 28 -3.66 -15.55 0.46
N SER A 29 -2.69 -15.42 -0.44
CA SER A 29 -2.45 -14.17 -1.17
C SER A 29 -3.62 -13.78 -2.08
N LYS A 30 -4.33 -14.75 -2.62
CA LYS A 30 -5.55 -14.48 -3.41
C LYS A 30 -6.64 -13.84 -2.56
N PHE A 31 -6.85 -14.36 -1.36
CA PHE A 31 -7.83 -13.80 -0.41
C PHE A 31 -7.42 -12.39 0.07
N ILE A 32 -6.16 -12.21 0.42
CA ILE A 32 -5.63 -10.90 0.84
C ILE A 32 -5.72 -9.89 -0.30
N SER A 33 -5.39 -10.30 -1.52
CA SER A 33 -5.48 -9.46 -2.72
C SER A 33 -6.89 -8.97 -2.98
N GLU A 34 -7.91 -9.83 -2.85
CA GLU A 34 -9.32 -9.45 -2.98
C GLU A 34 -9.76 -8.44 -1.91
N GLN A 35 -9.39 -8.68 -0.65
CA GLN A 35 -9.72 -7.76 0.45
C GLN A 35 -9.11 -6.38 0.22
N VAL A 36 -7.87 -6.35 -0.21
CA VAL A 36 -7.16 -5.09 -0.43
C VAL A 36 -7.69 -4.35 -1.65
N MET A 37 -8.01 -5.06 -2.73
CA MET A 37 -8.69 -4.46 -3.89
C MET A 37 -10.03 -3.85 -3.52
N ASN A 38 -10.80 -4.50 -2.66
CA ASN A 38 -12.07 -3.96 -2.17
C ASN A 38 -11.85 -2.71 -1.32
N GLN A 39 -10.86 -2.70 -0.43
CA GLN A 39 -10.50 -1.52 0.35
C GLN A 39 -10.06 -0.35 -0.54
N LEU A 40 -9.28 -0.61 -1.58
CA LEU A 40 -8.87 0.43 -2.53
C LEU A 40 -10.04 0.98 -3.34
N LYS A 41 -11.00 0.13 -3.71
CA LYS A 41 -12.24 0.58 -4.37
C LYS A 41 -13.05 1.49 -3.47
N GLU A 42 -13.22 1.12 -2.20
CA GLU A 42 -13.92 1.96 -1.21
C GLU A 42 -13.24 3.31 -1.03
N ILE A 43 -11.91 3.33 -0.92
CA ILE A 43 -11.13 4.57 -0.85
C ILE A 43 -11.29 5.38 -2.14
N GLY A 44 -11.26 4.73 -3.31
CA GLY A 44 -11.47 5.38 -4.61
C GLY A 44 -12.85 6.03 -4.74
N GLU A 45 -13.90 5.34 -4.32
CA GLU A 45 -15.27 5.86 -4.33
C GLU A 45 -15.42 7.04 -3.37
N HIS A 46 -14.87 6.93 -2.15
CA HIS A 46 -14.90 8.00 -1.18
C HIS A 46 -14.08 9.22 -1.67
N SER A 47 -12.92 9.00 -2.28
CA SER A 47 -12.12 10.08 -2.86
C SER A 47 -12.84 10.80 -4.00
N ALA A 48 -13.61 10.08 -4.80
CA ALA A 48 -14.43 10.67 -5.86
C ALA A 48 -15.53 11.59 -5.28
N GLN A 49 -16.20 11.18 -4.20
CA GLN A 49 -17.17 12.00 -3.48
C GLN A 49 -16.54 13.26 -2.92
N VAL A 50 -15.40 13.14 -2.24
CA VAL A 50 -14.66 14.27 -1.69
C VAL A 50 -14.18 15.22 -2.81
N SER A 51 -13.74 14.69 -3.94
CA SER A 51 -13.34 15.46 -5.13
C SER A 51 -14.51 16.29 -5.65
N LEU A 52 -15.69 15.70 -5.75
CA LEU A 52 -16.90 16.43 -6.18
C LEU A 52 -17.22 17.59 -5.25
N MET A 53 -17.06 17.41 -3.96
CA MET A 53 -17.27 18.48 -2.97
C MET A 53 -16.23 19.60 -3.11
N LEU A 54 -14.95 19.24 -3.27
CA LEU A 54 -13.84 20.21 -3.35
C LEU A 54 -13.82 21.00 -4.66
N TYR A 55 -14.11 20.35 -5.79
CA TYR A 55 -14.09 20.97 -7.10
C TYR A 55 -15.42 21.58 -7.52
N SER A 56 -16.47 21.39 -6.72
CA SER A 56 -17.76 22.02 -6.99
C SER A 56 -17.69 23.53 -6.73
N GLN A 57 -17.90 24.31 -7.79
CA GLN A 57 -17.96 25.78 -7.68
C GLN A 57 -19.22 26.28 -6.97
N LYS A 58 -20.18 25.42 -6.69
CA LYS A 58 -21.48 25.75 -6.07
C LYS A 58 -21.48 25.67 -4.56
N THR A 59 -20.40 25.20 -3.93
CA THR A 59 -20.33 25.07 -2.48
C THR A 59 -19.80 26.37 -1.87
N ASP A 60 -20.66 27.31 -1.63
CA ASP A 60 -20.35 28.52 -0.86
C ASP A 60 -20.31 28.25 0.67
N ASN A 61 -20.57 27.02 1.08
CA ASN A 61 -20.58 26.64 2.49
C ASN A 61 -19.15 26.28 2.95
N ILE A 62 -18.57 27.16 3.74
CA ILE A 62 -17.24 27.05 4.33
C ILE A 62 -17.10 25.75 5.15
N PHE A 63 -18.14 25.33 5.86
CA PHE A 63 -18.13 24.12 6.68
C PHE A 63 -17.99 22.85 5.83
N ASP A 64 -18.71 22.77 4.71
CA ASP A 64 -18.63 21.64 3.79
C ASP A 64 -17.26 21.56 3.11
N LEU A 65 -16.69 22.70 2.72
CA LEU A 65 -15.34 22.78 2.15
C LEU A 65 -14.27 22.38 3.17
N THR A 66 -14.38 22.85 4.41
CA THR A 66 -13.44 22.50 5.48
C THR A 66 -13.52 21.02 5.79
N TYR A 67 -14.72 20.46 5.87
CA TYR A 67 -14.93 19.02 6.05
C TYR A 67 -14.31 18.21 4.90
N ALA A 68 -14.56 18.59 3.66
CA ALA A 68 -13.99 17.93 2.49
C ALA A 68 -12.46 17.99 2.45
N CYS A 69 -11.86 19.10 2.87
CA CYS A 69 -10.41 19.22 2.99
C CYS A 69 -9.84 18.27 4.06
N GLN A 70 -10.48 18.15 5.20
CA GLN A 70 -10.07 17.23 6.26
C GLN A 70 -10.20 15.78 5.83
N GLU A 71 -11.31 15.42 5.19
CA GLU A 71 -11.53 14.07 4.64
C GLU A 71 -10.48 13.69 3.60
N ALA A 72 -10.11 14.60 2.72
CA ALA A 72 -9.05 14.35 1.72
C ALA A 72 -7.69 14.06 2.37
N THR A 73 -7.34 14.83 3.40
CA THR A 73 -6.09 14.62 4.15
C THR A 73 -6.10 13.29 4.91
N GLU A 74 -7.23 12.94 5.53
CA GLU A 74 -7.36 11.67 6.24
C GLU A 74 -7.36 10.47 5.32
N LEU A 75 -8.01 10.55 4.17
CA LEU A 75 -7.96 9.52 3.12
C LEU A 75 -6.52 9.25 2.65
N TRP A 76 -5.74 10.31 2.46
CA TRP A 76 -4.34 10.19 2.08
C TRP A 76 -3.51 9.49 3.16
N LYS A 77 -3.67 9.87 4.42
CA LYS A 77 -2.99 9.24 5.56
C LYS A 77 -3.38 7.77 5.73
N ASP A 78 -4.66 7.46 5.64
CA ASP A 78 -5.18 6.10 5.76
C ASP A 78 -4.65 5.22 4.63
N PHE A 79 -4.65 5.72 3.41
CA PHE A 79 -4.09 5.06 2.25
C PHE A 79 -2.59 4.74 2.41
N GLN A 80 -1.79 5.71 2.85
CA GLN A 80 -0.37 5.50 3.12
C GLN A 80 -0.12 4.44 4.19
N SER A 81 -0.91 4.46 5.25
CA SER A 81 -0.82 3.50 6.35
C SER A 81 -1.14 2.07 5.90
N LYS A 82 -2.22 1.87 5.13
CA LYS A 82 -2.68 0.56 4.67
C LYS A 82 -1.80 -0.06 3.59
N SER A 83 -1.09 0.75 2.83
CA SER A 83 -0.29 0.29 1.69
C SER A 83 1.15 -0.07 2.03
N ARG A 84 1.67 0.42 3.15
CA ARG A 84 3.04 0.19 3.58
C ARG A 84 3.43 -1.30 3.66
N PRO A 85 2.59 -2.20 4.20
CA PRO A 85 2.90 -3.63 4.27
C PRO A 85 3.11 -4.29 2.91
N PHE A 86 2.50 -3.79 1.84
CA PHE A 86 2.61 -4.37 0.50
C PHE A 86 3.93 -4.09 -0.19
N HIS A 87 4.49 -2.90 0.02
CA HIS A 87 5.82 -2.57 -0.49
C HIS A 87 6.88 -3.52 0.06
N ASP A 88 6.81 -3.82 1.35
CA ASP A 88 7.74 -4.73 2.00
C ASP A 88 7.59 -6.15 1.48
N LEU A 89 6.36 -6.64 1.29
CA LEU A 89 6.07 -7.96 0.73
C LEU A 89 6.60 -8.13 -0.70
N ILE A 90 6.49 -7.10 -1.52
CA ILE A 90 6.99 -7.12 -2.89
C ILE A 90 8.51 -7.15 -2.92
N THR A 91 9.16 -6.33 -2.10
CA THR A 91 10.62 -6.29 -1.98
C THR A 91 11.15 -7.65 -1.53
N GLN A 92 10.55 -8.24 -0.50
CA GLN A 92 10.90 -9.58 -0.01
C GLN A 92 10.70 -10.65 -1.08
N SER A 93 9.60 -10.59 -1.82
CA SER A 93 9.30 -11.55 -2.89
C SER A 93 10.34 -11.50 -4.01
N LYS A 94 10.79 -10.31 -4.41
CA LYS A 94 11.85 -10.15 -5.42
C LYS A 94 13.19 -10.70 -4.96
N GLU A 95 13.55 -10.47 -3.70
CA GLU A 95 14.77 -11.02 -3.11
C GLU A 95 14.74 -12.54 -3.02
N GLU A 96 13.60 -13.12 -2.64
CA GLU A 96 13.41 -14.58 -2.60
C GLU A 96 13.50 -15.18 -4.00
N ILE A 97 12.86 -14.59 -5.01
CA ILE A 97 12.96 -15.03 -6.41
C ILE A 97 14.41 -15.03 -6.86
N ALA A 98 15.19 -14.00 -6.57
CA ALA A 98 16.62 -13.93 -6.91
C ALA A 98 17.42 -15.04 -6.23
N ARG A 99 17.12 -15.39 -4.98
CA ARG A 99 17.76 -16.50 -4.27
C ARG A 99 17.45 -17.86 -4.93
N TYR A 100 16.20 -18.08 -5.33
CA TYR A 100 15.82 -19.30 -6.04
C TYR A 100 16.40 -19.36 -7.44
N ASP A 101 16.53 -18.25 -8.15
CA ASP A 101 17.24 -18.19 -9.43
C ASP A 101 18.72 -18.64 -9.29
N SER A 102 19.39 -18.16 -8.25
CA SER A 102 20.75 -18.58 -7.93
C SER A 102 20.84 -20.06 -7.59
N LEU A 103 19.92 -20.56 -6.76
CA LEU A 103 19.85 -21.97 -6.39
C LEU A 103 19.59 -22.88 -7.59
N ILE A 104 18.66 -22.51 -8.46
CA ILE A 104 18.34 -23.23 -9.70
C ILE A 104 19.58 -23.28 -10.60
N ASN A 105 20.29 -22.16 -10.73
CA ASN A 105 21.51 -22.11 -11.51
C ASN A 105 22.58 -23.07 -10.95
N VAL A 106 22.81 -23.06 -9.65
CA VAL A 106 23.78 -23.98 -9.00
C VAL A 106 23.37 -25.43 -9.20
N LEU A 107 22.10 -25.79 -8.97
CA LEU A 107 21.63 -27.17 -9.10
C LEU A 107 21.64 -27.65 -10.55
N SER A 108 21.28 -26.80 -11.53
CA SER A 108 21.24 -27.16 -12.95
C SER A 108 22.60 -27.29 -13.56
N THR A 109 23.60 -26.54 -13.10
CA THR A 109 24.98 -26.57 -13.61
C THR A 109 25.91 -27.50 -12.80
N MET A 110 25.39 -28.14 -11.76
CA MET A 110 26.16 -29.04 -10.89
C MET A 110 26.68 -30.21 -11.67
N TYR A 111 27.96 -30.49 -11.48
CA TYR A 111 28.64 -31.61 -12.13
C TYR A 111 28.16 -32.94 -11.53
N THR A 112 27.62 -33.82 -12.37
CA THR A 112 26.98 -35.08 -11.94
C THR A 112 27.87 -36.30 -12.03
N PHE A 113 29.05 -36.16 -12.62
CA PHE A 113 29.98 -37.28 -12.72
C PHE A 113 30.48 -37.69 -11.33
N GLY A 114 30.42 -39.00 -11.04
CA GLY A 114 30.81 -39.56 -9.76
C GLY A 114 29.70 -39.48 -8.67
N MET A 115 28.53 -38.91 -8.97
CA MET A 115 27.40 -38.96 -8.06
C MET A 115 26.74 -40.33 -8.01
N THR A 116 26.32 -40.73 -6.82
CA THR A 116 25.46 -41.89 -6.64
C THR A 116 24.07 -41.64 -7.21
N ASP A 117 23.29 -42.69 -7.46
CA ASP A 117 21.92 -42.58 -7.96
C ASP A 117 21.03 -41.80 -6.95
N LYS A 118 21.26 -41.99 -5.67
CA LYS A 118 20.55 -41.20 -4.61
C LYS A 118 20.88 -39.72 -4.70
N MET A 119 22.15 -39.35 -4.88
CA MET A 119 22.57 -37.94 -5.01
C MET A 119 21.95 -37.28 -6.25
N LYS A 120 21.93 -38.02 -7.40
CA LYS A 120 21.28 -37.54 -8.61
C LYS A 120 19.78 -37.33 -8.41
N THR A 121 19.13 -38.27 -7.74
CA THR A 121 17.71 -38.17 -7.42
C THR A 121 17.44 -36.98 -6.49
N ASP A 122 18.20 -36.81 -5.43
CA ASP A 122 18.06 -35.67 -4.51
C ASP A 122 18.28 -34.33 -5.22
N ARG A 123 19.29 -34.23 -6.07
CA ARG A 123 19.54 -33.06 -6.92
C ARG A 123 18.36 -32.77 -7.84
N ASN A 124 17.80 -33.77 -8.51
CA ASN A 124 16.67 -33.58 -9.42
C ASN A 124 15.40 -33.15 -8.69
N VAL A 125 15.15 -33.73 -7.52
CA VAL A 125 14.02 -33.32 -6.64
C VAL A 125 14.21 -31.90 -6.16
N CYS A 126 15.41 -31.53 -5.70
CA CYS A 126 15.73 -30.17 -5.28
C CYS A 126 15.52 -29.17 -6.43
N LEU A 127 15.97 -29.48 -7.64
CA LEU A 127 15.79 -28.63 -8.81
C LEU A 127 14.30 -28.45 -9.15
N THR A 128 13.54 -29.52 -9.17
CA THR A 128 12.09 -29.48 -9.45
C THR A 128 11.35 -28.66 -8.40
N LEU A 129 11.67 -28.84 -7.12
CA LEU A 129 11.06 -28.06 -6.02
C LEU A 129 11.45 -26.60 -6.11
N ALA A 130 12.71 -26.28 -6.36
CA ALA A 130 13.18 -24.90 -6.49
C ALA A 130 12.48 -24.17 -7.65
N VAL A 131 12.34 -24.81 -8.79
CA VAL A 131 11.61 -24.26 -9.95
C VAL A 131 10.14 -24.04 -9.62
N SER A 132 9.51 -25.00 -8.93
CA SER A 132 8.10 -24.89 -8.53
C SER A 132 7.89 -23.74 -7.52
N ILE A 133 8.76 -23.62 -6.52
CA ILE A 133 8.70 -22.53 -5.55
C ILE A 133 8.89 -21.18 -6.24
N ARG A 134 9.88 -21.04 -7.11
CA ARG A 134 10.12 -19.83 -7.87
C ARG A 134 8.89 -19.42 -8.69
N ARG A 135 8.23 -20.38 -9.32
CA ARG A 135 6.99 -20.11 -10.07
C ARG A 135 5.88 -19.60 -9.17
N MET A 136 5.69 -20.21 -8.00
CA MET A 136 4.68 -19.75 -7.04
C MET A 136 4.97 -18.34 -6.52
N LEU A 137 6.24 -18.02 -6.26
CA LEU A 137 6.67 -16.67 -5.87
C LEU A 137 6.40 -15.66 -7.00
N GLN A 138 6.66 -16.04 -8.26
CA GLN A 138 6.38 -15.19 -9.42
C GLN A 138 4.88 -14.97 -9.62
N GLU A 139 4.04 -15.99 -9.50
CA GLU A 139 2.58 -15.88 -9.57
C GLU A 139 2.04 -14.94 -8.49
N ARG A 140 2.54 -15.07 -7.27
CA ARG A 140 2.21 -14.17 -6.17
C ARG A 140 2.63 -12.73 -6.45
N ASN A 141 3.84 -12.54 -6.98
CA ASN A 141 4.35 -11.23 -7.34
C ASN A 141 3.55 -10.60 -8.49
N ASP A 142 3.16 -11.37 -9.49
CA ASP A 142 2.32 -10.89 -10.60
C ASP A 142 0.95 -10.44 -10.11
N SER A 143 0.34 -11.16 -9.18
CA SER A 143 -0.91 -10.75 -8.53
C SER A 143 -0.76 -9.44 -7.76
N TYR A 144 0.38 -9.23 -7.10
CA TYR A 144 0.69 -7.97 -6.43
C TYR A 144 0.99 -6.82 -7.40
N GLN A 145 1.51 -7.09 -8.58
CA GLN A 145 1.76 -6.05 -9.58
C GLN A 145 0.49 -5.40 -10.14
N GLU A 146 -0.53 -6.20 -10.41
CA GLU A 146 -1.84 -5.69 -10.80
C GLU A 146 -2.41 -4.76 -9.72
N TYR A 147 -2.23 -5.17 -8.47
CA TYR A 147 -2.55 -4.40 -7.30
C TYR A 147 -1.72 -3.12 -7.18
N ILE A 148 -0.40 -3.17 -7.44
CA ILE A 148 0.49 -1.99 -7.40
C ILE A 148 0.07 -0.95 -8.42
N GLN A 149 -0.30 -1.35 -9.63
CA GLN A 149 -0.74 -0.41 -10.67
C GLN A 149 -1.99 0.36 -10.21
N TYR A 150 -2.95 -0.36 -9.65
CA TYR A 150 -4.15 0.25 -9.09
C TYR A 150 -3.83 1.14 -7.88
N TYR A 151 -2.91 0.69 -7.03
CA TYR A 151 -2.37 1.45 -5.92
C TYR A 151 -1.71 2.75 -6.37
N GLN A 152 -0.81 2.70 -7.34
CA GLN A 152 -0.10 3.88 -7.86
C GLN A 152 -1.06 4.90 -8.46
N TYR A 153 -2.06 4.44 -9.18
CA TYR A 153 -3.11 5.29 -9.72
C TYR A 153 -3.87 6.03 -8.59
N ASN A 154 -4.33 5.30 -7.59
CA ASN A 154 -5.01 5.89 -6.45
C ASN A 154 -4.09 6.81 -5.64
N GLN A 155 -2.81 6.45 -5.50
CA GLN A 155 -1.82 7.28 -4.83
C GLN A 155 -1.69 8.65 -5.49
N GLN A 156 -1.57 8.71 -6.79
CA GLN A 156 -1.49 9.98 -7.53
C GLN A 156 -2.76 10.81 -7.37
N GLN A 157 -3.92 10.18 -7.47
CA GLN A 157 -5.21 10.86 -7.30
C GLN A 157 -5.38 11.42 -5.89
N LEU A 158 -5.10 10.63 -4.87
CA LEU A 158 -5.22 11.04 -3.47
C LEU A 158 -4.19 12.10 -3.07
N GLN A 159 -2.96 11.98 -3.57
CA GLN A 159 -1.92 12.99 -3.33
C GLN A 159 -2.29 14.33 -3.96
N SER A 160 -2.80 14.32 -5.19
CA SER A 160 -3.27 15.52 -5.88
C SER A 160 -4.47 16.14 -5.16
N LEU A 161 -5.39 15.30 -4.68
CA LEU A 161 -6.54 15.74 -3.91
C LEU A 161 -6.14 16.36 -2.57
N ASP A 162 -5.21 15.74 -1.85
CA ASP A 162 -4.66 16.27 -0.61
C ASP A 162 -3.96 17.61 -0.81
N THR A 163 -3.12 17.73 -1.84
CA THR A 163 -2.41 18.98 -2.19
C THR A 163 -3.42 20.11 -2.51
N TYR A 164 -4.44 19.80 -3.29
CA TYR A 164 -5.50 20.74 -3.60
C TYR A 164 -6.30 21.13 -2.38
N ALA A 165 -6.62 20.15 -1.51
CA ALA A 165 -7.35 20.38 -0.28
C ALA A 165 -6.59 21.28 0.70
N GLN A 166 -5.28 21.07 0.84
CA GLN A 166 -4.44 21.91 1.69
C GLN A 166 -4.40 23.35 1.19
N LYS A 167 -4.23 23.53 -0.12
CA LYS A 167 -4.25 24.86 -0.75
C LYS A 167 -5.60 25.55 -0.53
N ARG A 168 -6.70 24.82 -0.73
CA ARG A 168 -8.05 25.34 -0.56
C ARG A 168 -8.34 25.70 0.90
N TYR A 169 -7.85 24.89 1.84
CA TYR A 169 -7.97 25.15 3.27
C TYR A 169 -7.23 26.42 3.68
N GLU A 170 -6.01 26.66 3.18
CA GLU A 170 -5.28 27.91 3.41
C GLU A 170 -6.02 29.13 2.85
N GLU A 171 -6.58 29.03 1.64
CA GLU A 171 -7.40 30.10 1.03
C GLU A 171 -8.62 30.42 1.91
N ILE A 172 -9.32 29.40 2.43
CA ILE A 172 -10.47 29.57 3.31
C ILE A 172 -10.05 30.24 4.62
N GLN A 173 -8.97 29.80 5.23
CA GLN A 173 -8.46 30.41 6.48
C GLN A 173 -8.04 31.86 6.26
N THR A 174 -7.34 32.16 5.18
CA THR A 174 -6.96 33.53 4.84
C THR A 174 -8.19 34.41 4.61
N SER A 175 -9.21 33.90 3.93
CA SER A 175 -10.48 34.59 3.73
C SER A 175 -11.20 34.84 5.05
N ILE A 176 -11.28 33.85 5.95
CA ILE A 176 -11.88 34.00 7.28
C ILE A 176 -11.10 35.02 8.11
N PHE A 177 -9.77 34.99 8.10
CA PHE A 177 -8.92 35.95 8.83
C PHE A 177 -9.14 37.38 8.33
N THR A 178 -9.20 37.58 7.03
CA THR A 178 -9.42 38.86 6.41
C THR A 178 -10.82 39.39 6.77
N ASN A 179 -11.84 38.56 6.61
CA ASN A 179 -13.22 38.93 6.94
C ASN A 179 -13.47 39.04 8.46
N SER A 180 -12.85 38.18 9.27
CA SER A 180 -12.91 38.24 10.73
C SER A 180 -12.20 39.46 11.27
N GLY A 181 -11.10 39.89 10.65
CA GLY A 181 -10.41 41.13 10.99
C GLY A 181 -11.32 42.33 10.84
N GLU A 182 -12.02 42.47 9.71
CA GLU A 182 -13.00 43.53 9.51
C GLU A 182 -14.18 43.42 10.46
N ASN A 183 -14.71 42.23 10.68
CA ASN A 183 -15.80 41.98 11.60
C ASN A 183 -15.38 42.19 13.08
N TYR A 184 -14.16 41.83 13.43
CA TYR A 184 -13.60 42.04 14.76
C TYR A 184 -13.42 43.55 15.04
N PHE A 185 -12.93 44.32 14.07
CA PHE A 185 -12.87 45.77 14.17
C PHE A 185 -14.26 46.40 14.26
N LYS A 186 -15.26 45.92 13.50
CA LYS A 186 -16.64 46.34 13.63
C LYS A 186 -17.22 45.98 14.99
N PHE A 187 -16.92 44.76 15.48
CA PHE A 187 -17.35 44.31 16.82
C PHE A 187 -16.73 45.16 17.92
N LEU A 188 -15.45 45.46 17.88
CA LEU A 188 -14.77 46.34 18.83
C LEU A 188 -15.31 47.77 18.78
N ARG A 189 -15.65 48.23 17.58
CA ARG A 189 -16.27 49.56 17.43
C ARG A 189 -17.66 49.62 18.05
N ASN A 190 -18.43 48.54 18.02
CA ASN A 190 -19.80 48.44 18.52
C ASN A 190 -19.89 47.83 19.95
N ALA A 191 -18.77 47.35 20.52
CA ALA A 191 -18.73 46.75 21.85
C ALA A 191 -19.28 47.65 22.97
N PRO A 192 -19.00 48.96 22.98
CA PRO A 192 -19.58 49.84 23.98
C PRO A 192 -21.11 49.89 23.97
N THR A 193 -21.74 49.86 22.79
CA THR A 193 -23.18 49.82 22.60
C THR A 193 -23.82 48.50 23.01
N LEU A 194 -23.18 47.38 22.76
CA LEU A 194 -23.63 46.05 23.18
C LEU A 194 -23.56 45.87 24.70
N ILE A 195 -22.52 46.36 25.35
CA ILE A 195 -22.36 46.31 26.81
C ILE A 195 -23.39 47.21 27.50
N SER A 196 -23.70 48.37 26.92
CA SER A 196 -24.73 49.26 27.46
C SER A 196 -26.15 48.66 27.33
N GLN A 197 -26.42 47.89 26.27
CA GLN A 197 -27.69 47.18 26.10
C GLN A 197 -27.83 45.96 27.03
N MET A 198 -26.75 45.31 27.40
CA MET A 198 -26.75 44.18 28.35
C MET A 198 -26.90 44.65 29.82
N SER A 199 -26.49 45.87 30.14
CA SER A 199 -26.62 46.45 31.51
C SER A 199 -27.94 47.13 31.76
N SER A 200 -28.80 47.27 30.76
CA SER A 200 -30.15 47.92 30.90
C SER A 200 -31.29 46.87 30.99
N ASN A 201 -31.00 45.59 31.06
CA ASN A 201 -31.96 44.54 31.41
C ASN A 201 -31.59 43.91 32.77
#